data_06dca59230ded60dc151c789a17f89d0
#
_entry.id   06dca59230ded60dc151c789a17f89d0
#
_cell.length_a   1.000
_cell.length_b   1.000
_cell.length_c   1.000
_cell.angle_alpha   90.00
_cell.angle_beta   90.00
_cell.angle_gamma   90.00
#
_symmetry.space_group_name_H-M   'P 1'
#
loop_
_entity.id
_entity.type
_entity.pdbx_description
1 polymer ?
#
loop_
_entity_poly.entity_id
_entity_poly.type
_entity_poly.pdbx_seq_one_letter_code
_entity_poly.pdbx_strand_id
1 'polypeptide(L)'
;MKTSLALGATAVFAPIDSGQAAGAKLGWKHFPAGPNGFFRAPVLLSGPSEALLIDGGFTYPDGKALADALKATGKKLTTIYVTQSDPDYYFGLKPVRDAFPEAKVIAASATLEAIKGNVEKKLAVWGPQLKENGPQALSDIVLPEAFDGATLTVDGETVEIVNAEEGLANRRYLFVPSLNAVFGGVMIFSGVHVWTADTQTRESRAAWIKTLDAIAARRPAVVVPGHMAPDAAIGPSAVEFTKSYLLTFEEELDKAADSAALKAAMETRFPGLGMGVALDVGSKVAKGEMKWG
;
A
#
# COMPACT_ATOMS: atom_id res chain seq x y z
N MET A 1 -0.86 41.01 -17.38
CA MET A 1 -2.00 40.25 -16.88
C MET A 1 -1.59 38.78 -16.87
N LYS A 2 -1.36 38.21 -15.68
CA LYS A 2 -0.99 36.79 -15.51
C LYS A 2 -2.26 36.06 -15.07
N THR A 3 -2.78 35.23 -15.94
CA THR A 3 -3.97 34.44 -15.69
C THR A 3 -3.53 33.18 -14.92
N SER A 4 -3.87 33.13 -13.63
CA SER A 4 -3.71 31.93 -12.81
C SER A 4 -4.84 30.95 -13.16
N LEU A 5 -4.50 29.83 -13.77
CA LEU A 5 -5.40 28.68 -13.85
C LEU A 5 -5.39 27.97 -12.49
N ALA A 6 -6.50 28.04 -11.79
CA ALA A 6 -6.78 27.15 -10.67
C ALA A 6 -7.16 25.78 -11.24
N LEU A 7 -6.27 24.78 -11.08
CA LEU A 7 -6.63 23.38 -11.31
C LEU A 7 -7.52 22.91 -10.16
N GLY A 8 -8.82 22.87 -10.42
CA GLY A 8 -9.77 22.15 -9.59
C GLY A 8 -9.51 20.63 -9.76
N ALA A 9 -8.97 19.99 -8.75
CA ALA A 9 -8.82 18.54 -8.71
C ALA A 9 -10.20 17.92 -8.45
N THR A 10 -10.92 17.59 -9.50
CA THR A 10 -12.02 16.63 -9.44
C THR A 10 -11.41 15.24 -9.32
N ALA A 11 -11.60 14.59 -8.17
CA ALA A 11 -11.27 13.18 -8.01
C ALA A 11 -12.17 12.37 -8.96
N VAL A 12 -11.59 11.90 -10.06
CA VAL A 12 -12.26 10.97 -10.98
C VAL A 12 -12.07 9.58 -10.39
N PHE A 13 -13.09 9.10 -9.69
CA PHE A 13 -13.14 7.71 -9.24
C PHE A 13 -13.37 6.81 -10.45
N ALA A 14 -12.40 5.94 -10.75
CA ALA A 14 -12.61 4.80 -11.64
C ALA A 14 -13.72 3.88 -11.09
N PRO A 15 -14.42 3.10 -11.93
CA PRO A 15 -15.44 2.18 -11.46
C PRO A 15 -14.83 1.20 -10.45
N ILE A 16 -15.48 1.14 -9.30
CA ILE A 16 -15.01 0.42 -8.11
C ILE A 16 -15.43 -1.03 -8.28
N ASP A 17 -14.47 -1.92 -8.50
CA ASP A 17 -14.71 -3.35 -8.37
C ASP A 17 -14.99 -3.67 -6.89
N SER A 18 -16.24 -3.98 -6.61
CA SER A 18 -16.67 -4.56 -5.34
C SER A 18 -17.02 -6.01 -5.60
N GLY A 19 -16.33 -6.93 -4.93
CA GLY A 19 -16.57 -8.36 -5.07
C GLY A 19 -17.14 -8.97 -3.79
N GLN A 20 -18.12 -9.85 -3.95
CA GLN A 20 -18.55 -10.78 -2.91
C GLN A 20 -18.51 -12.18 -3.52
N ALA A 21 -17.71 -13.07 -2.93
CA ALA A 21 -17.73 -14.46 -3.35
C ALA A 21 -19.08 -15.09 -3.01
N ALA A 22 -19.60 -15.98 -3.88
CA ALA A 22 -20.86 -16.65 -3.64
C ALA A 22 -20.80 -17.47 -2.34
N GLY A 23 -21.64 -17.12 -1.37
CA GLY A 23 -21.69 -17.74 -0.03
C GLY A 23 -20.78 -17.10 1.02
N ALA A 24 -19.93 -16.12 0.68
CA ALA A 24 -19.12 -15.38 1.65
C ALA A 24 -19.96 -14.33 2.37
N LYS A 25 -19.75 -14.21 3.70
CA LYS A 25 -20.37 -13.15 4.50
C LYS A 25 -19.68 -11.80 4.32
N LEU A 26 -18.43 -11.79 3.83
CA LEU A 26 -17.62 -10.60 3.61
C LEU A 26 -17.70 -10.11 2.17
N GLY A 27 -17.79 -8.78 2.03
CA GLY A 27 -17.50 -8.05 0.81
C GLY A 27 -16.20 -7.25 0.96
N TRP A 28 -15.65 -6.80 -0.17
CA TRP A 28 -14.48 -5.93 -0.17
C TRP A 28 -14.61 -4.83 -1.22
N LYS A 29 -13.89 -3.74 -0.97
CA LYS A 29 -13.79 -2.60 -1.89
C LYS A 29 -12.40 -2.00 -1.74
N HIS A 30 -11.70 -1.76 -2.85
CA HIS A 30 -10.42 -1.07 -2.85
C HIS A 30 -10.57 0.38 -3.30
N PHE A 31 -9.62 1.22 -2.92
CA PHE A 31 -9.62 2.66 -3.17
C PHE A 31 -8.28 3.07 -3.79
N PRO A 32 -8.10 2.87 -5.11
CA PRO A 32 -6.84 3.23 -5.76
C PRO A 32 -6.68 4.74 -5.79
N ALA A 33 -5.64 5.23 -5.13
CA ALA A 33 -5.25 6.63 -5.20
C ALA A 33 -4.53 6.93 -6.51
N GLY A 34 -4.56 8.20 -6.93
CA GLY A 34 -3.76 8.67 -8.04
C GLY A 34 -2.29 8.94 -7.66
N PRO A 35 -1.53 9.60 -8.56
CA PRO A 35 -0.10 9.91 -8.31
C PRO A 35 0.17 10.66 -7.00
N ASN A 36 -0.72 11.56 -6.60
CA ASN A 36 -0.59 12.32 -5.34
C ASN A 36 -0.71 11.46 -4.08
N GLY A 37 -1.37 10.30 -4.18
CA GLY A 37 -1.49 9.30 -3.12
C GLY A 37 -0.52 8.13 -3.29
N PHE A 38 0.54 8.28 -4.09
CA PHE A 38 1.52 7.23 -4.40
C PHE A 38 0.90 5.95 -4.94
N PHE A 39 -0.24 6.05 -5.63
CA PHE A 39 -0.93 4.88 -6.18
C PHE A 39 -1.29 3.83 -5.12
N ARG A 40 -1.43 4.24 -3.85
CA ARG A 40 -1.88 3.35 -2.78
C ARG A 40 -3.29 2.86 -3.04
N ALA A 41 -3.56 1.62 -2.64
CA ALA A 41 -4.89 1.02 -2.73
C ALA A 41 -5.35 0.47 -1.38
N PRO A 42 -5.76 1.33 -0.43
CA PRO A 42 -6.43 0.88 0.79
C PRO A 42 -7.63 -0.01 0.49
N VAL A 43 -7.92 -0.95 1.39
CA VAL A 43 -9.03 -1.90 1.20
C VAL A 43 -9.98 -1.86 2.39
N LEU A 44 -11.26 -1.77 2.10
CA LEU A 44 -12.34 -1.95 3.05
C LEU A 44 -12.86 -3.38 2.94
N LEU A 45 -12.80 -4.13 4.03
CA LEU A 45 -13.55 -5.37 4.22
C LEU A 45 -14.82 -5.06 4.99
N SER A 46 -15.96 -5.60 4.57
CA SER A 46 -17.24 -5.39 5.25
C SER A 46 -18.05 -6.67 5.32
N GLY A 47 -18.54 -6.96 6.50
CA GLY A 47 -19.52 -8.00 6.75
C GLY A 47 -20.95 -7.43 6.86
N PRO A 48 -21.90 -8.19 7.42
CA PRO A 48 -23.26 -7.74 7.66
C PRO A 48 -23.37 -6.52 8.57
N SER A 49 -22.51 -6.39 9.60
CA SER A 49 -22.59 -5.34 10.63
C SER A 49 -21.26 -4.62 10.87
N GLU A 50 -20.15 -5.25 10.64
CA GLU A 50 -18.81 -4.74 10.93
C GLU A 50 -18.01 -4.44 9.65
N ALA A 51 -17.00 -3.61 9.82
CA ALA A 51 -16.01 -3.30 8.79
C ALA A 51 -14.60 -3.24 9.38
N LEU A 52 -13.61 -3.58 8.54
CA LEU A 52 -12.19 -3.44 8.79
C LEU A 52 -11.57 -2.68 7.63
N LEU A 53 -10.79 -1.63 7.92
CA LEU A 53 -10.02 -0.89 6.95
C LEU A 53 -8.57 -1.37 6.97
N ILE A 54 -8.01 -1.65 5.80
CA ILE A 54 -6.61 -2.01 5.59
C ILE A 54 -5.93 -0.80 4.97
N ASP A 55 -5.03 -0.17 5.73
CA ASP A 55 -4.29 1.05 5.42
C ASP A 55 -5.16 2.31 5.24
N GLY A 56 -4.56 3.48 5.40
CA GLY A 56 -5.27 4.76 5.44
C GLY A 56 -4.99 5.70 4.28
N GLY A 57 -4.13 5.31 3.34
CA GLY A 57 -3.70 6.19 2.26
C GLY A 57 -2.72 7.27 2.73
N PHE A 58 -2.33 8.14 1.81
CA PHE A 58 -1.30 9.16 2.02
C PHE A 58 -1.88 10.54 2.33
N THR A 59 -2.90 10.95 1.60
CA THR A 59 -3.45 12.31 1.68
C THR A 59 -4.75 12.37 2.47
N TYR A 60 -5.09 13.55 3.02
CA TYR A 60 -6.40 13.77 3.65
C TYR A 60 -7.56 13.65 2.67
N PRO A 61 -7.46 14.08 1.40
CA PRO A 61 -8.48 13.75 0.40
C PRO A 61 -8.72 12.24 0.24
N ASP A 62 -7.66 11.40 0.23
CA ASP A 62 -7.79 9.95 0.20
C ASP A 62 -8.51 9.44 1.46
N GLY A 63 -8.05 9.89 2.64
CA GLY A 63 -8.67 9.54 3.93
C GLY A 63 -10.13 9.99 4.04
N LYS A 64 -10.46 11.16 3.49
CA LYS A 64 -11.84 11.63 3.44
C LYS A 64 -12.71 10.74 2.55
N ALA A 65 -12.21 10.35 1.39
CA ALA A 65 -12.92 9.43 0.50
C ALA A 65 -13.17 8.06 1.15
N LEU A 66 -12.18 7.55 1.91
CA LEU A 66 -12.35 6.35 2.73
C LEU A 66 -13.44 6.53 3.80
N ALA A 67 -13.41 7.64 4.55
CA ALA A 67 -14.39 7.93 5.59
C ALA A 67 -15.82 8.04 5.02
N ASP A 68 -15.99 8.73 3.88
CA ASP A 68 -17.28 8.88 3.24
C ASP A 68 -17.81 7.53 2.72
N ALA A 69 -16.95 6.71 2.13
CA ALA A 69 -17.34 5.37 1.67
C ALA A 69 -17.71 4.45 2.85
N LEU A 70 -16.97 4.52 3.96
CA LEU A 70 -17.29 3.78 5.19
C LEU A 70 -18.65 4.20 5.76
N LYS A 71 -18.91 5.50 5.87
CA LYS A 71 -20.22 6.03 6.30
C LYS A 71 -21.35 5.50 5.42
N ALA A 72 -21.14 5.47 4.10
CA ALA A 72 -22.15 4.98 3.15
C ALA A 72 -22.48 3.50 3.33
N THR A 73 -21.59 2.70 3.91
CA THR A 73 -21.88 1.28 4.21
C THR A 73 -22.88 1.11 5.36
N GLY A 74 -22.97 2.08 6.27
CA GLY A 74 -23.72 1.97 7.53
C GLY A 74 -23.13 0.95 8.52
N LYS A 75 -21.95 0.39 8.24
CA LYS A 75 -21.30 -0.64 9.07
C LYS A 75 -20.46 0.02 10.17
N LYS A 76 -20.30 -0.71 11.28
CA LYS A 76 -19.41 -0.30 12.37
C LYS A 76 -17.96 -0.57 11.97
N LEU A 77 -17.16 0.47 11.77
CA LEU A 77 -15.71 0.31 11.63
C LEU A 77 -15.14 -0.10 12.99
N THR A 78 -14.68 -1.34 13.12
CA THR A 78 -14.11 -1.87 14.37
C THR A 78 -12.61 -1.70 14.42
N THR A 79 -11.94 -1.86 13.28
CA THR A 79 -10.48 -1.94 13.21
C THR A 79 -9.95 -1.27 11.94
N ILE A 80 -8.84 -0.56 12.09
CA ILE A 80 -7.98 -0.09 11.02
C ILE A 80 -6.62 -0.78 11.21
N TYR A 81 -6.20 -1.59 10.26
CA TYR A 81 -4.92 -2.28 10.31
C TYR A 81 -3.91 -1.60 9.38
N VAL A 82 -2.82 -1.07 9.95
CA VAL A 82 -1.72 -0.45 9.22
C VAL A 82 -0.67 -1.52 8.92
N THR A 83 -0.49 -1.82 7.63
CA THR A 83 0.36 -2.95 7.20
C THR A 83 1.84 -2.61 7.11
N GLN A 84 2.22 -1.32 7.01
CA GLN A 84 3.58 -0.88 6.77
C GLN A 84 3.87 0.46 7.45
N SER A 85 5.16 0.78 7.66
CA SER A 85 5.63 1.99 8.36
C SER A 85 5.83 3.22 7.48
N ASP A 86 5.57 3.14 6.17
CA ASP A 86 5.69 4.30 5.29
C ASP A 86 4.48 5.23 5.37
N PRO A 87 4.66 6.54 5.18
CA PRO A 87 3.63 7.56 5.37
C PRO A 87 2.34 7.32 4.55
N ASP A 88 2.47 6.80 3.37
CA ASP A 88 1.34 6.53 2.47
C ASP A 88 0.42 5.37 2.93
N TYR A 89 0.74 4.75 4.07
CA TYR A 89 -0.10 3.76 4.73
C TYR A 89 -0.97 4.35 5.85
N TYR A 90 -0.56 5.52 6.44
CA TYR A 90 -1.24 6.02 7.63
C TYR A 90 -1.38 7.55 7.73
N PHE A 91 -0.69 8.37 6.91
CA PHE A 91 -0.83 9.83 6.97
C PHE A 91 -2.24 10.31 6.63
N GLY A 92 -2.95 9.57 5.77
CA GLY A 92 -4.34 9.84 5.43
C GLY A 92 -5.37 9.46 6.50
N LEU A 93 -4.97 8.88 7.63
CA LEU A 93 -5.91 8.33 8.62
C LEU A 93 -6.70 9.34 9.42
N LYS A 94 -6.22 10.59 9.57
CA LYS A 94 -6.91 11.58 10.42
C LYS A 94 -8.38 11.78 10.06
N PRO A 95 -8.80 12.01 8.82
CA PRO A 95 -10.22 12.11 8.46
C PRO A 95 -11.04 10.85 8.78
N VAL A 96 -10.45 9.66 8.67
CA VAL A 96 -11.10 8.41 9.03
C VAL A 96 -11.28 8.33 10.56
N ARG A 97 -10.23 8.65 11.31
CA ARG A 97 -10.26 8.64 12.78
C ARG A 97 -11.25 9.65 13.34
N ASP A 98 -11.30 10.85 12.77
CA ASP A 98 -12.25 11.89 13.16
C ASP A 98 -13.71 11.45 12.92
N ALA A 99 -13.96 10.68 11.86
CA ALA A 99 -15.27 10.14 11.53
C ALA A 99 -15.66 8.88 12.34
N PHE A 100 -14.68 8.09 12.77
CA PHE A 100 -14.85 6.82 13.48
C PHE A 100 -13.94 6.75 14.71
N PRO A 101 -14.17 7.58 15.75
CA PRO A 101 -13.27 7.69 16.89
C PRO A 101 -13.14 6.39 17.71
N GLU A 102 -14.14 5.51 17.64
CA GLU A 102 -14.15 4.22 18.36
C GLU A 102 -13.37 3.10 17.64
N ALA A 103 -12.97 3.32 16.37
CA ALA A 103 -12.22 2.31 15.64
C ALA A 103 -10.81 2.16 16.22
N LYS A 104 -10.38 0.92 16.45
CA LYS A 104 -9.01 0.64 16.88
C LYS A 104 -8.07 0.75 15.70
N VAL A 105 -7.04 1.58 15.81
CA VAL A 105 -5.96 1.66 14.83
C VAL A 105 -4.81 0.82 15.34
N ILE A 106 -4.44 -0.23 14.64
CA ILE A 106 -3.44 -1.21 15.09
C ILE A 106 -2.43 -1.53 13.99
N ALA A 107 -1.24 -1.92 14.41
CA ALA A 107 -0.18 -2.44 13.56
C ALA A 107 0.66 -3.46 14.34
N ALA A 108 1.43 -4.29 13.65
CA ALA A 108 2.40 -5.14 14.34
C ALA A 108 3.40 -4.28 15.14
N SER A 109 3.86 -4.79 16.29
CA SER A 109 4.83 -4.09 17.16
C SER A 109 6.05 -3.60 16.36
N ALA A 110 6.61 -4.42 15.51
CA ALA A 110 7.76 -4.05 14.69
C ALA A 110 7.44 -2.93 13.67
N THR A 111 6.22 -2.87 13.14
CA THR A 111 5.76 -1.77 12.29
C THR A 111 5.60 -0.47 13.08
N LEU A 112 5.01 -0.55 14.28
CA LEU A 112 4.89 0.60 15.17
C LEU A 112 6.25 1.18 15.58
N GLU A 113 7.21 0.33 15.93
CA GLU A 113 8.57 0.78 16.28
C GLU A 113 9.26 1.45 15.08
N ALA A 114 9.10 0.91 13.88
CA ALA A 114 9.61 1.55 12.67
C ALA A 114 8.94 2.91 12.39
N ILE A 115 7.62 3.03 12.62
CA ILE A 115 6.91 4.32 12.53
C ILE A 115 7.50 5.31 13.53
N LYS A 116 7.60 4.96 14.81
CA LYS A 116 8.13 5.83 15.88
C LYS A 116 9.56 6.29 15.59
N GLY A 117 10.38 5.39 15.01
CA GLY A 117 11.77 5.69 14.66
C GLY A 117 11.96 6.67 13.51
N ASN A 118 10.95 6.86 12.66
CA ASN A 118 11.10 7.66 11.44
C ASN A 118 10.02 8.72 11.19
N VAL A 119 8.92 8.73 11.92
CA VAL A 119 7.75 9.59 11.67
C VAL A 119 8.08 11.08 11.65
N GLU A 120 8.97 11.56 12.54
CA GLU A 120 9.38 12.97 12.55
C GLU A 120 10.14 13.35 11.27
N LYS A 121 11.08 12.51 10.84
CA LYS A 121 11.82 12.72 9.59
C LYS A 121 10.89 12.68 8.38
N LYS A 122 9.96 11.73 8.35
CA LYS A 122 8.97 11.61 7.28
C LYS A 122 8.04 12.82 7.24
N LEU A 123 7.58 13.31 8.39
CA LEU A 123 6.76 14.52 8.49
C LEU A 123 7.53 15.78 8.01
N ALA A 124 8.80 15.92 8.38
CA ALA A 124 9.64 17.04 7.93
C ALA A 124 9.81 17.05 6.40
N VAL A 125 9.85 15.89 5.75
CA VAL A 125 9.95 15.75 4.29
C VAL A 125 8.60 15.99 3.60
N TRP A 126 7.55 15.35 4.08
CA TRP A 126 6.26 15.29 3.38
C TRP A 126 5.27 16.39 3.79
N GLY A 127 5.31 16.86 5.03
CA GLY A 127 4.41 17.91 5.51
C GLY A 127 4.42 19.16 4.61
N PRO A 128 5.58 19.75 4.27
CA PRO A 128 5.65 20.91 3.36
C PRO A 128 5.10 20.64 1.96
N GLN A 129 5.15 19.40 1.48
CA GLN A 129 4.64 19.00 0.16
C GLN A 129 3.14 18.77 0.18
N LEU A 130 2.63 18.15 1.24
CA LEU A 130 1.21 17.86 1.42
C LEU A 130 0.39 19.09 1.78
N LYS A 131 0.99 20.05 2.50
CA LYS A 131 0.30 21.27 2.98
C LYS A 131 -0.99 20.87 3.73
N GLU A 132 -2.11 21.52 3.43
CA GLU A 132 -3.44 21.23 3.98
C GLU A 132 -3.98 19.82 3.63
N ASN A 133 -3.35 19.13 2.68
CA ASN A 133 -3.75 17.79 2.27
C ASN A 133 -3.07 16.65 3.05
N GLY A 134 -2.39 16.97 4.15
CA GLY A 134 -1.76 15.97 5.01
C GLY A 134 -1.32 16.55 6.36
N PRO A 135 -0.73 15.73 7.23
CA PRO A 135 -0.32 16.14 8.56
C PRO A 135 0.76 17.24 8.50
N GLN A 136 0.62 18.25 9.37
CA GLN A 136 1.57 19.34 9.52
C GLN A 136 2.29 19.31 10.86
N ALA A 137 1.77 18.57 11.82
CA ALA A 137 2.36 18.34 13.14
C ALA A 137 2.23 16.87 13.53
N LEU A 138 3.05 16.41 14.48
CA LEU A 138 2.96 15.03 14.99
C LEU A 138 1.58 14.72 15.60
N SER A 139 0.92 15.71 16.18
CA SER A 139 -0.44 15.59 16.71
C SER A 139 -1.51 15.30 15.66
N ASP A 140 -1.21 15.55 14.38
CA ASP A 140 -2.12 15.25 13.28
C ASP A 140 -2.00 13.79 12.80
N ILE A 141 -0.97 13.09 13.27
CA ILE A 141 -0.68 11.72 12.84
C ILE A 141 -1.35 10.73 13.77
N VAL A 142 -2.16 9.87 13.20
CA VAL A 142 -2.80 8.77 13.92
C VAL A 142 -1.81 7.62 14.04
N LEU A 143 -1.20 7.47 15.22
CA LEU A 143 -0.30 6.36 15.51
C LEU A 143 -1.11 5.10 15.86
N PRO A 144 -0.76 3.93 15.31
CA PRO A 144 -1.40 2.69 15.68
C PRO A 144 -0.97 2.21 17.08
N GLU A 145 -1.79 1.35 17.69
CA GLU A 145 -1.43 0.54 18.84
C GLU A 145 -0.79 -0.77 18.40
N ALA A 146 0.06 -1.35 19.24
CA ALA A 146 0.74 -2.61 18.96
C ALA A 146 -0.24 -3.79 18.95
N PHE A 147 -0.14 -4.64 17.93
CA PHE A 147 -0.93 -5.88 17.82
C PHE A 147 -0.12 -6.96 17.08
N ASP A 148 0.24 -8.01 17.80
CA ASP A 148 1.04 -9.13 17.26
C ASP A 148 0.21 -10.43 17.11
N GLY A 149 -1.11 -10.32 17.11
CA GLY A 149 -1.99 -11.44 16.78
C GLY A 149 -1.84 -11.86 15.32
N ALA A 150 -2.00 -13.14 15.06
CA ALA A 150 -1.94 -13.70 13.70
C ALA A 150 -3.24 -13.52 12.91
N THR A 151 -4.33 -13.13 13.57
CA THR A 151 -5.65 -13.03 12.95
C THR A 151 -6.43 -11.84 13.50
N LEU A 152 -7.29 -11.28 12.64
CA LEU A 152 -8.38 -10.37 12.97
C LEU A 152 -9.70 -11.02 12.61
N THR A 153 -10.81 -10.43 13.00
CA THR A 153 -12.16 -10.89 12.63
C THR A 153 -13.03 -9.73 12.17
N VAL A 154 -13.92 -10.02 11.23
CA VAL A 154 -15.02 -9.14 10.79
C VAL A 154 -16.29 -9.98 10.75
N ASP A 155 -17.27 -9.66 11.58
CA ASP A 155 -18.50 -10.46 11.74
C ASP A 155 -18.23 -11.97 11.93
N GLY A 156 -17.15 -12.31 12.67
CA GLY A 156 -16.73 -13.68 12.93
C GLY A 156 -15.94 -14.37 11.82
N GLU A 157 -15.80 -13.75 10.65
CA GLU A 157 -14.94 -14.26 9.57
C GLU A 157 -13.48 -13.89 9.83
N THR A 158 -12.59 -14.86 9.58
CA THR A 158 -11.15 -14.71 9.85
C THR A 158 -10.44 -13.90 8.77
N VAL A 159 -9.57 -13.00 9.20
CA VAL A 159 -8.59 -12.29 8.38
C VAL A 159 -7.20 -12.63 8.91
N GLU A 160 -6.42 -13.40 8.17
CA GLU A 160 -5.06 -13.79 8.54
C GLU A 160 -4.08 -12.64 8.30
N ILE A 161 -3.20 -12.37 9.26
CA ILE A 161 -2.04 -11.49 9.10
C ILE A 161 -0.85 -12.38 8.78
N VAL A 162 -0.35 -12.29 7.55
CA VAL A 162 0.72 -13.17 7.07
C VAL A 162 2.02 -12.38 6.96
N ASN A 163 3.04 -12.83 7.68
CA ASN A 163 4.38 -12.27 7.56
C ASN A 163 5.02 -12.68 6.23
N ALA A 164 5.80 -11.78 5.65
CA ALA A 164 6.68 -12.12 4.54
C ALA A 164 7.82 -13.06 4.99
N GLU A 165 8.59 -13.56 4.04
CA GLU A 165 9.77 -14.39 4.30
C GLU A 165 10.78 -13.69 5.19
N GLU A 166 11.57 -14.48 5.91
CA GLU A 166 12.70 -13.99 6.70
C GLU A 166 13.64 -13.14 5.83
N GLY A 167 14.10 -12.01 6.37
CA GLY A 167 14.86 -11.00 5.62
C GLY A 167 14.03 -9.84 5.07
N LEU A 168 12.69 -9.92 5.16
CA LEU A 168 11.77 -8.82 4.85
C LEU A 168 11.10 -8.33 6.13
N ALA A 169 11.88 -7.75 7.02
CA ALA A 169 11.38 -7.22 8.28
C ALA A 169 10.21 -6.25 8.03
N ASN A 170 9.20 -6.29 8.90
CA ASN A 170 8.03 -5.42 8.88
C ASN A 170 7.15 -5.51 7.61
N ARG A 171 7.28 -6.56 6.79
CA ARG A 171 6.42 -6.76 5.62
C ARG A 171 5.38 -7.82 5.88
N ARG A 172 4.13 -7.48 5.61
CA ARG A 172 2.96 -8.32 5.82
C ARG A 172 1.94 -8.10 4.74
N TYR A 173 1.08 -9.09 4.56
CA TYR A 173 -0.15 -8.97 3.78
C TYR A 173 -1.29 -9.65 4.56
N LEU A 174 -2.52 -9.38 4.19
CA LEU A 174 -3.68 -10.02 4.78
C LEU A 174 -4.23 -11.05 3.80
N PHE A 175 -4.60 -12.20 4.33
CA PHE A 175 -5.31 -13.24 3.59
C PHE A 175 -6.68 -13.49 4.22
N VAL A 176 -7.71 -13.51 3.40
CA VAL A 176 -9.09 -13.75 3.82
C VAL A 176 -9.55 -15.09 3.24
N PRO A 177 -9.55 -16.18 4.04
CA PRO A 177 -9.84 -17.54 3.54
C PRO A 177 -11.24 -17.65 2.90
N SER A 178 -12.26 -17.04 3.49
CA SER A 178 -13.64 -17.09 2.99
C SER A 178 -13.84 -16.41 1.63
N LEU A 179 -12.95 -15.49 1.26
CA LEU A 179 -12.92 -14.82 -0.04
C LEU A 179 -11.86 -15.43 -0.98
N ASN A 180 -10.99 -16.29 -0.46
CA ASN A 180 -9.75 -16.69 -1.11
C ASN A 180 -8.99 -15.48 -1.68
N ALA A 181 -8.79 -14.44 -0.84
CA ALA A 181 -8.32 -13.13 -1.25
C ALA A 181 -7.07 -12.68 -0.49
N VAL A 182 -6.18 -11.98 -1.20
CA VAL A 182 -4.98 -11.32 -0.67
C VAL A 182 -5.15 -9.81 -0.75
N PHE A 183 -4.88 -9.10 0.34
CA PHE A 183 -5.02 -7.65 0.46
C PHE A 183 -3.85 -6.99 1.16
N GLY A 184 -3.59 -5.75 0.79
CA GLY A 184 -2.71 -4.85 1.52
C GLY A 184 -1.23 -5.19 1.44
N GLY A 185 -0.47 -4.43 2.23
CA GLY A 185 0.97 -4.51 2.29
C GLY A 185 1.67 -3.89 1.08
N VAL A 186 3.02 -4.01 1.09
CA VAL A 186 3.91 -3.47 0.06
C VAL A 186 4.46 -4.59 -0.85
N MET A 187 3.82 -5.76 -0.80
CA MET A 187 4.33 -6.94 -1.49
C MET A 187 3.96 -7.01 -2.97
N ILE A 188 2.82 -6.39 -3.35
CA ILE A 188 2.25 -6.56 -4.68
C ILE A 188 1.97 -5.20 -5.30
N PHE A 189 2.43 -5.04 -6.54
CA PHE A 189 2.27 -3.86 -7.37
C PHE A 189 1.55 -4.21 -8.68
N SER A 190 0.88 -3.25 -9.31
CA SER A 190 0.26 -3.45 -10.64
C SER A 190 0.18 -2.12 -11.40
N GLY A 191 0.68 -2.08 -12.64
CA GLY A 191 0.65 -0.89 -13.49
C GLY A 191 1.53 0.27 -13.03
N VAL A 192 2.41 0.04 -12.07
CA VAL A 192 3.35 1.04 -11.52
C VAL A 192 4.73 0.42 -11.30
N HIS A 193 5.77 1.25 -11.26
CA HIS A 193 7.11 0.79 -10.89
C HIS A 193 7.15 0.32 -9.44
N VAL A 194 7.87 -0.76 -9.20
CA VAL A 194 8.00 -1.40 -7.88
C VAL A 194 8.98 -0.63 -7.01
N TRP A 195 8.61 -0.38 -5.75
CA TRP A 195 9.48 0.30 -4.78
C TRP A 195 10.52 -0.67 -4.23
N THR A 196 11.74 -0.60 -4.78
CA THR A 196 12.86 -1.49 -4.40
C THR A 196 13.85 -0.86 -3.40
N ALA A 197 13.70 0.44 -3.09
CA ALA A 197 14.66 1.16 -2.24
C ALA A 197 14.81 0.58 -0.82
N ASP A 198 13.74 -0.01 -0.27
CA ASP A 198 13.77 -0.65 1.06
C ASP A 198 14.27 -2.11 1.02
N THR A 199 14.46 -2.69 -0.17
CA THR A 199 15.00 -4.03 -0.38
C THR A 199 16.34 -3.92 -1.11
N GLN A 200 17.33 -3.36 -0.40
CA GLN A 200 18.59 -2.89 -0.99
C GLN A 200 19.49 -4.01 -1.48
N THR A 201 19.38 -5.21 -0.91
CA THR A 201 20.26 -6.33 -1.24
C THR A 201 19.55 -7.36 -2.15
N ARG A 202 20.36 -8.13 -2.88
CA ARG A 202 19.88 -9.23 -3.71
C ARG A 202 19.14 -10.27 -2.87
N GLU A 203 19.63 -10.55 -1.67
CA GLU A 203 19.03 -11.50 -0.74
C GLU A 203 17.65 -11.05 -0.29
N SER A 204 17.47 -9.75 0.02
CA SER A 204 16.17 -9.21 0.41
C SER A 204 15.16 -9.23 -0.75
N ARG A 205 15.61 -8.96 -1.98
CA ARG A 205 14.75 -9.07 -3.16
C ARG A 205 14.43 -10.54 -3.51
N ALA A 206 15.36 -11.47 -3.28
CA ALA A 206 15.10 -12.91 -3.40
C ALA A 206 14.06 -13.40 -2.37
N ALA A 207 14.13 -12.92 -1.12
CA ALA A 207 13.11 -13.19 -0.09
C ALA A 207 11.75 -12.63 -0.50
N TRP A 208 11.72 -11.47 -1.17
CA TRP A 208 10.48 -10.92 -1.72
C TRP A 208 9.89 -11.83 -2.82
N ILE A 209 10.70 -12.27 -3.77
CA ILE A 209 10.27 -13.20 -4.82
C ILE A 209 9.72 -14.49 -4.19
N LYS A 210 10.38 -15.04 -3.17
CA LYS A 210 9.92 -16.22 -2.45
C LYS A 210 8.57 -15.99 -1.75
N THR A 211 8.36 -14.79 -1.18
CA THR A 211 7.05 -14.42 -0.62
C THR A 211 5.96 -14.38 -1.70
N LEU A 212 6.27 -13.83 -2.89
CA LEU A 212 5.34 -13.82 -4.02
C LEU A 212 5.00 -15.23 -4.48
N ASP A 213 5.98 -16.15 -4.49
CA ASP A 213 5.74 -17.56 -4.80
C ASP A 213 4.84 -18.24 -3.76
N ALA A 214 5.01 -17.93 -2.48
CA ALA A 214 4.15 -18.41 -1.41
C ALA A 214 2.70 -17.88 -1.55
N ILE A 215 2.53 -16.62 -1.96
CA ILE A 215 1.22 -16.03 -2.27
C ILE A 215 0.59 -16.76 -3.48
N ALA A 216 1.33 -16.93 -4.56
CA ALA A 216 0.85 -17.64 -5.75
C ALA A 216 0.46 -19.09 -5.45
N ALA A 217 1.20 -19.78 -4.59
CA ALA A 217 0.92 -21.15 -4.16
C ALA A 217 -0.43 -21.30 -3.42
N ARG A 218 -0.92 -20.21 -2.76
CA ARG A 218 -2.27 -20.19 -2.16
C ARG A 218 -3.38 -20.17 -3.23
N ARG A 219 -3.04 -19.89 -4.49
CA ARG A 219 -3.99 -19.76 -5.62
C ARG A 219 -5.15 -18.82 -5.28
N PRO A 220 -4.88 -17.56 -4.86
CA PRO A 220 -5.93 -16.64 -4.49
C PRO A 220 -6.83 -16.32 -5.69
N ALA A 221 -8.14 -16.26 -5.45
CA ALA A 221 -9.10 -15.82 -6.47
C ALA A 221 -9.07 -14.30 -6.66
N VAL A 222 -8.76 -13.57 -5.60
CA VAL A 222 -8.66 -12.10 -5.57
C VAL A 222 -7.30 -11.70 -5.03
N VAL A 223 -6.64 -10.76 -5.71
CA VAL A 223 -5.44 -10.08 -5.22
C VAL A 223 -5.60 -8.59 -5.47
N VAL A 224 -5.63 -7.80 -4.42
CA VAL A 224 -5.61 -6.34 -4.53
C VAL A 224 -4.19 -5.86 -4.21
N PRO A 225 -3.46 -5.30 -5.20
CA PRO A 225 -2.12 -4.75 -4.98
C PRO A 225 -2.13 -3.64 -3.93
N GLY A 226 -1.04 -3.51 -3.19
CA GLY A 226 -0.87 -2.39 -2.27
C GLY A 226 -0.64 -1.06 -3.00
N HIS A 227 0.03 -1.10 -4.15
CA HIS A 227 0.19 0.02 -5.07
C HIS A 227 -0.28 -0.39 -6.46
N MET A 228 -1.14 0.40 -7.07
CA MET A 228 -1.65 0.10 -8.39
C MET A 228 -2.05 1.36 -9.17
N ALA A 229 -1.89 1.32 -10.48
CA ALA A 229 -2.53 2.31 -11.33
C ALA A 229 -4.06 2.17 -11.22
N PRO A 230 -4.83 3.27 -11.35
CA PRO A 230 -6.29 3.22 -11.15
C PRO A 230 -7.03 2.24 -12.07
N ASP A 231 -6.49 2.00 -13.25
CA ASP A 231 -7.00 1.11 -14.30
C ASP A 231 -6.28 -0.24 -14.37
N ALA A 232 -5.32 -0.49 -13.46
CA ALA A 232 -4.58 -1.74 -13.44
C ALA A 232 -5.46 -2.91 -13.01
N ALA A 233 -5.19 -4.08 -13.58
CA ALA A 233 -5.91 -5.29 -13.22
C ALA A 233 -5.62 -5.72 -11.77
N ILE A 234 -6.68 -6.14 -11.08
CA ILE A 234 -6.61 -6.88 -9.83
C ILE A 234 -6.61 -8.39 -10.12
N GLY A 235 -6.03 -9.17 -9.22
CA GLY A 235 -6.00 -10.62 -9.35
C GLY A 235 -4.58 -11.21 -9.37
N PRO A 236 -4.46 -12.52 -9.60
CA PRO A 236 -3.17 -13.23 -9.55
C PRO A 236 -2.09 -12.68 -10.48
N SER A 237 -2.48 -12.08 -11.61
CA SER A 237 -1.55 -11.45 -12.56
C SER A 237 -0.70 -10.32 -11.94
N ALA A 238 -1.20 -9.67 -10.89
CA ALA A 238 -0.41 -8.66 -10.17
C ALA A 238 0.77 -9.27 -9.40
N VAL A 239 0.62 -10.50 -8.90
CA VAL A 239 1.71 -11.25 -8.25
C VAL A 239 2.78 -11.59 -9.30
N GLU A 240 2.36 -12.08 -10.46
CA GLU A 240 3.25 -12.42 -11.57
C GLU A 240 3.98 -11.17 -12.11
N PHE A 241 3.26 -10.05 -12.25
CA PHE A 241 3.84 -8.77 -12.65
C PHE A 241 4.95 -8.34 -11.69
N THR A 242 4.67 -8.32 -10.38
CA THR A 242 5.65 -7.90 -9.37
C THR A 242 6.88 -8.80 -9.38
N LYS A 243 6.68 -10.12 -9.45
CA LYS A 243 7.77 -11.09 -9.55
C LYS A 243 8.60 -10.89 -10.81
N SER A 244 7.97 -10.76 -11.96
CA SER A 244 8.65 -10.51 -13.24
C SER A 244 9.45 -9.20 -13.19
N TYR A 245 8.89 -8.15 -12.58
CA TYR A 245 9.58 -6.88 -12.41
C TYR A 245 10.86 -7.03 -11.57
N LEU A 246 10.78 -7.73 -10.44
CA LEU A 246 11.95 -7.95 -9.56
C LEU A 246 13.03 -8.80 -10.25
N LEU A 247 12.67 -9.84 -10.97
CA LEU A 247 13.62 -10.67 -11.73
C LEU A 247 14.30 -9.86 -12.83
N THR A 248 13.53 -9.05 -13.57
CA THR A 248 14.07 -8.16 -14.61
C THR A 248 14.96 -7.08 -13.99
N PHE A 249 14.57 -6.53 -12.82
CA PHE A 249 15.38 -5.55 -12.11
C PHE A 249 16.77 -6.11 -11.76
N GLU A 250 16.85 -7.36 -11.26
CA GLU A 250 18.11 -8.04 -11.00
C GLU A 250 18.95 -8.22 -12.26
N GLU A 251 18.31 -8.68 -13.35
CA GLU A 251 18.98 -8.90 -14.63
C GLU A 251 19.58 -7.58 -15.19
N GLU A 252 18.82 -6.50 -15.16
CA GLU A 252 19.28 -5.22 -15.69
C GLU A 252 20.25 -4.50 -14.72
N LEU A 253 20.14 -4.73 -13.40
CA LEU A 253 21.07 -4.23 -12.39
C LEU A 253 22.49 -4.77 -12.62
N ASP A 254 22.61 -6.05 -12.99
CA ASP A 254 23.90 -6.68 -13.29
C ASP A 254 24.57 -6.09 -14.55
N LYS A 255 23.79 -5.61 -15.51
CA LYS A 255 24.29 -5.08 -16.79
C LYS A 255 24.55 -3.57 -16.77
N ALA A 256 23.74 -2.85 -15.98
CA ALA A 256 23.79 -1.39 -15.97
C ALA A 256 25.09 -0.85 -15.35
N ALA A 257 25.70 0.12 -15.99
CA ALA A 257 26.90 0.79 -15.47
C ALA A 257 26.59 1.70 -14.26
N ASP A 258 25.44 2.36 -14.28
CA ASP A 258 24.99 3.33 -13.29
C ASP A 258 23.46 3.31 -13.13
N SER A 259 22.92 4.16 -12.25
CA SER A 259 21.48 4.24 -12.00
C SER A 259 20.70 4.75 -13.20
N ALA A 260 21.26 5.63 -14.03
CA ALA A 260 20.61 6.16 -15.22
C ALA A 260 20.43 5.06 -16.28
N ALA A 261 21.46 4.23 -16.49
CA ALA A 261 21.39 3.08 -17.37
C ALA A 261 20.38 2.04 -16.90
N LEU A 262 20.36 1.73 -15.58
CA LEU A 262 19.38 0.82 -14.99
C LEU A 262 17.95 1.33 -15.19
N LYS A 263 17.71 2.61 -14.88
CA LYS A 263 16.41 3.25 -15.07
C LYS A 263 15.94 3.15 -16.52
N ALA A 264 16.79 3.52 -17.49
CA ALA A 264 16.45 3.48 -18.91
C ALA A 264 16.13 2.04 -19.39
N ALA A 265 16.90 1.05 -18.91
CA ALA A 265 16.64 -0.35 -19.20
C ALA A 265 15.27 -0.80 -18.67
N MET A 266 14.95 -0.47 -17.42
CA MET A 266 13.67 -0.81 -16.81
C MET A 266 12.48 -0.10 -17.48
N GLU A 267 12.62 1.18 -17.88
CA GLU A 267 11.59 1.90 -18.64
C GLU A 267 11.36 1.27 -20.02
N THR A 268 12.40 0.71 -20.64
CA THR A 268 12.30 -0.04 -21.90
C THR A 268 11.57 -1.38 -21.71
N ARG A 269 11.86 -2.10 -20.62
CA ARG A 269 11.26 -3.41 -20.32
C ARG A 269 9.83 -3.30 -19.84
N PHE A 270 9.49 -2.19 -19.19
CA PHE A 270 8.18 -1.89 -18.60
C PHE A 270 7.72 -0.48 -18.99
N PRO A 271 7.35 -0.25 -20.25
CA PRO A 271 6.97 1.08 -20.73
C PRO A 271 5.64 1.56 -20.13
N GLY A 272 5.55 2.86 -19.86
CA GLY A 272 4.29 3.51 -19.50
C GLY A 272 3.83 3.29 -18.06
N LEU A 273 4.65 2.68 -17.19
CA LEU A 273 4.29 2.50 -15.79
C LEU A 273 4.26 3.83 -15.03
N GLY A 274 3.30 3.95 -14.13
CA GLY A 274 3.25 5.04 -13.14
C GLY A 274 4.34 4.94 -12.08
N MET A 275 4.37 5.92 -11.13
CA MET A 275 5.27 5.92 -9.98
C MET A 275 6.77 5.93 -10.35
N GLY A 276 7.14 6.73 -11.34
CA GLY A 276 8.54 6.83 -11.81
C GLY A 276 9.56 7.17 -10.72
N VAL A 277 9.13 7.83 -9.63
CA VAL A 277 9.97 8.07 -8.44
C VAL A 277 10.45 6.77 -7.79
N ALA A 278 9.67 5.70 -7.81
CA ALA A 278 10.07 4.39 -7.26
C ALA A 278 11.25 3.81 -8.04
N LEU A 279 11.21 3.90 -9.36
CA LEU A 279 12.31 3.45 -10.20
C LEU A 279 13.55 4.35 -10.07
N ASP A 280 13.36 5.68 -10.03
CA ASP A 280 14.48 6.63 -9.88
C ASP A 280 15.25 6.41 -8.57
N VAL A 281 14.53 6.36 -7.45
CA VAL A 281 15.14 6.14 -6.13
C VAL A 281 15.70 4.72 -6.04
N GLY A 282 14.93 3.72 -6.44
CA GLY A 282 15.34 2.31 -6.39
C GLY A 282 16.61 2.04 -7.19
N SER A 283 16.75 2.63 -8.38
CA SER A 283 17.94 2.50 -9.23
C SER A 283 19.17 3.15 -8.56
N LYS A 284 19.04 4.36 -8.01
CA LYS A 284 20.13 5.05 -7.31
C LYS A 284 20.61 4.30 -6.07
N VAL A 285 19.66 3.76 -5.30
CA VAL A 285 19.96 2.97 -4.10
C VAL A 285 20.67 1.67 -4.48
N ALA A 286 20.14 0.95 -5.47
CA ALA A 286 20.73 -0.32 -5.92
C ALA A 286 22.12 -0.16 -6.52
N LYS A 287 22.43 0.99 -7.14
CA LYS A 287 23.77 1.31 -7.67
C LYS A 287 24.71 1.99 -6.65
N GLY A 288 24.25 2.18 -5.38
CA GLY A 288 25.04 2.81 -4.34
C GLY A 288 25.24 4.34 -4.49
N GLU A 289 24.48 4.98 -5.37
CA GLU A 289 24.51 6.42 -5.65
C GLU A 289 23.65 7.22 -4.67
N MET A 290 22.78 6.57 -3.93
CA MET A 290 21.93 7.16 -2.90
C MET A 290 21.91 6.26 -1.66
N LYS A 291 22.05 6.86 -0.47
CA LYS A 291 21.73 6.20 0.80
C LYS A 291 20.23 6.31 1.07
N TRP A 292 19.63 5.23 1.52
CA TRP A 292 18.22 5.15 1.85
C TRP A 292 18.00 4.48 3.21
N GLY A 293 17.10 5.04 4.05
CA GLY A 293 16.81 4.57 5.41
C GLY A 293 17.34 5.46 6.52
#